data_888abeff1bc445fbeca1af9e755444f7
#
_entry.id   888abeff1bc445fbeca1af9e755444f7
#
_cell.length_a   1.000
_cell.length_b   1.000
_cell.length_c   1.000
_cell.angle_alpha   90.00
_cell.angle_beta   90.00
_cell.angle_gamma   90.00
#
_symmetry.space_group_name_H-M   'P 1'
#
loop_
_entity.id
_entity.type
_entity.pdbx_description
1 polymer ?
#
loop_
_entity_poly.entity_id
_entity_poly.type
_entity_poly.pdbx_seq_one_letter_code
_entity_poly.pdbx_strand_id
1 'polypeptide(L)'
;MNIWALHKDNAIRRLLHVVQDRFGPDVLAISERWEKDESAVGLYLPGEESLLAYIFTYGQEIGRYGLHLEYPGANDLSASTQMLESLDLNHLIGLLEVHFNLEPRPCG
;
A
#
# COMPACT_ATOMS: atom_id res chain seq x y z
N MET A 1 2.91 3.92 -12.81
CA MET A 1 1.74 4.35 -12.01
C MET A 1 1.47 5.82 -12.28
N ASN A 2 0.30 6.14 -12.83
CA ASN A 2 -0.09 7.54 -13.05
C ASN A 2 -1.00 8.00 -11.90
N ILE A 3 -0.38 8.53 -10.85
CA ILE A 3 -1.06 8.89 -9.61
C ILE A 3 -2.09 10.00 -9.84
N TRP A 4 -1.81 10.93 -10.74
CA TRP A 4 -2.70 12.05 -11.00
C TRP A 4 -4.00 11.66 -11.71
N ALA A 5 -4.02 10.51 -12.39
CA ALA A 5 -5.22 10.01 -13.05
C ALA A 5 -6.13 9.20 -12.10
N LEU A 6 -5.70 8.99 -10.85
CA LEU A 6 -6.46 8.21 -9.88
C LEU A 6 -7.41 9.09 -9.09
N HIS A 7 -8.64 8.61 -8.89
CA HIS A 7 -9.63 9.26 -8.04
C HIS A 7 -9.41 8.84 -6.58
N LYS A 8 -8.34 9.35 -5.98
CA LYS A 8 -7.99 9.05 -4.58
C LYS A 8 -7.89 10.35 -3.80
N ASP A 9 -8.11 10.25 -2.48
CA ASP A 9 -7.93 11.42 -1.63
C ASP A 9 -6.44 11.82 -1.55
N ASN A 10 -6.18 13.00 -1.00
CA ASN A 10 -4.81 13.54 -0.98
C ASN A 10 -3.86 12.69 -0.16
N ALA A 11 -4.33 12.09 0.92
CA ALA A 11 -3.49 11.24 1.76
C ALA A 11 -3.06 9.98 1.01
N ILE A 12 -3.96 9.35 0.25
CA ILE A 12 -3.62 8.18 -0.57
C ILE A 12 -2.66 8.57 -1.69
N ARG A 13 -2.90 9.69 -2.37
CA ARG A 13 -1.98 10.18 -3.41
C ARG A 13 -0.58 10.45 -2.86
N ARG A 14 -0.51 11.06 -1.68
CA ARG A 14 0.77 11.34 -1.02
C ARG A 14 1.53 10.05 -0.74
N LEU A 15 0.85 9.04 -0.22
CA LEU A 15 1.43 7.72 0.00
C LEU A 15 2.00 7.15 -1.30
N LEU A 16 1.22 7.20 -2.39
CA LEU A 16 1.64 6.65 -3.68
C LEU A 16 2.85 7.38 -4.24
N HIS A 17 2.92 8.72 -4.08
CA HIS A 17 4.09 9.48 -4.48
C HIS A 17 5.34 9.07 -3.72
N VAL A 18 5.22 8.89 -2.40
CA VAL A 18 6.36 8.47 -1.57
C VAL A 18 6.84 7.08 -1.98
N VAL A 19 5.90 6.15 -2.22
CA VAL A 19 6.24 4.80 -2.68
C VAL A 19 6.98 4.86 -4.02
N GLN A 20 6.48 5.63 -4.96
CA GLN A 20 7.09 5.76 -6.28
C GLN A 20 8.48 6.39 -6.21
N ASP A 21 8.66 7.43 -5.39
CA ASP A 21 9.94 8.08 -5.23
C ASP A 21 10.97 7.18 -4.53
N ARG A 22 10.52 6.42 -3.54
CA ARG A 22 11.43 5.62 -2.73
C ARG A 22 11.82 4.31 -3.41
N PHE A 23 10.89 3.64 -4.07
CA PHE A 23 11.11 2.30 -4.60
C PHE A 23 11.13 2.21 -6.12
N GLY A 24 10.58 3.19 -6.80
CA GLY A 24 10.48 3.21 -8.26
C GLY A 24 9.04 3.17 -8.76
N PRO A 25 8.77 3.70 -9.96
CA PRO A 25 7.40 3.85 -10.46
C PRO A 25 6.70 2.54 -10.84
N ASP A 26 7.45 1.48 -11.12
CA ASP A 26 6.89 0.22 -11.61
C ASP A 26 7.10 -0.95 -10.64
N VAL A 27 7.57 -0.67 -9.41
CA VAL A 27 7.86 -1.72 -8.43
C VAL A 27 6.59 -2.35 -7.89
N LEU A 28 5.59 -1.52 -7.60
CA LEU A 28 4.28 -1.98 -7.13
C LEU A 28 3.21 -1.59 -8.13
N ALA A 29 2.16 -2.40 -8.21
CA ALA A 29 0.98 -2.13 -9.03
C ALA A 29 -0.23 -1.87 -8.15
N ILE A 30 -1.22 -1.17 -8.71
CA ILE A 30 -2.45 -0.84 -8.01
C ILE A 30 -3.53 -1.84 -8.38
N SER A 31 -4.15 -2.45 -7.36
CA SER A 31 -5.24 -3.39 -7.57
C SER A 31 -6.51 -2.67 -8.02
N GLU A 32 -7.20 -3.23 -9.01
CA GLU A 32 -8.48 -2.70 -9.50
C GLU A 32 -9.63 -2.94 -8.52
N ARG A 33 -9.46 -3.78 -7.52
CA ARG A 33 -10.52 -4.13 -6.57
C ARG A 33 -11.08 -2.91 -5.83
N TRP A 34 -10.26 -1.88 -5.63
CA TRP A 34 -10.66 -0.67 -4.91
C TRP A 34 -10.60 0.58 -5.80
N GLU A 35 -10.75 0.40 -7.11
CA GLU A 35 -10.61 1.48 -8.07
C GLU A 35 -11.56 2.66 -7.79
N LYS A 36 -12.78 2.36 -7.35
CA LYS A 36 -13.79 3.39 -7.10
C LYS A 36 -13.78 3.95 -5.67
N ASP A 37 -12.92 3.43 -4.81
CA ASP A 37 -12.82 3.88 -3.43
C ASP A 37 -11.77 4.96 -3.30
N GLU A 38 -12.21 6.19 -3.04
CA GLU A 38 -11.30 7.33 -2.93
C GLU A 38 -10.40 7.29 -1.71
N SER A 39 -10.82 6.63 -0.64
CA SER A 39 -10.10 6.57 0.64
C SER A 39 -9.38 5.25 0.87
N ALA A 40 -9.16 4.46 -0.19
CA ALA A 40 -8.47 3.19 -0.08
C ALA A 40 -7.70 2.87 -1.37
N VAL A 41 -6.66 2.05 -1.23
CA VAL A 41 -5.89 1.55 -2.35
C VAL A 41 -5.31 0.18 -2.00
N GLY A 42 -5.30 -0.72 -2.98
CA GLY A 42 -4.60 -2.00 -2.84
C GLY A 42 -3.33 -1.99 -3.68
N LEU A 43 -2.22 -2.39 -3.08
CA LEU A 43 -0.93 -2.49 -3.76
C LEU A 43 -0.46 -3.94 -3.79
N TYR A 44 0.18 -4.34 -4.88
CA TYR A 44 0.72 -5.69 -5.01
C TYR A 44 1.98 -5.68 -5.86
N LEU A 45 2.81 -6.72 -5.71
CA LEU A 45 3.96 -6.92 -6.58
C LEU A 45 3.49 -7.57 -7.88
N PRO A 46 3.83 -7.00 -9.05
CA PRO A 46 3.52 -7.66 -10.32
C PRO A 46 4.08 -9.09 -10.33
N GLY A 47 3.21 -10.05 -10.65
CA GLY A 47 3.55 -11.48 -10.60
C GLY A 47 3.27 -12.17 -9.28
N GLU A 48 2.97 -11.42 -8.21
CA GLU A 48 2.63 -11.96 -6.89
C GLU A 48 1.39 -11.27 -6.34
N GLU A 49 0.26 -11.38 -7.05
CA GLU A 49 -0.96 -10.65 -6.73
C GLU A 49 -1.59 -11.05 -5.39
N SER A 50 -1.28 -12.25 -4.89
CA SER A 50 -1.77 -12.70 -3.59
C SER A 50 -1.01 -12.07 -2.41
N LEU A 51 0.13 -11.44 -2.67
CA LEU A 51 0.86 -10.67 -1.67
C LEU A 51 0.39 -9.21 -1.78
N LEU A 52 -0.66 -8.87 -1.04
CA LEU A 52 -1.37 -7.61 -1.18
C LEU A 52 -1.23 -6.74 0.06
N ALA A 53 -1.20 -5.44 -0.14
CA ALA A 53 -1.33 -4.46 0.94
C ALA A 53 -2.53 -3.56 0.62
N TYR A 54 -3.55 -3.60 1.47
CA TYR A 54 -4.73 -2.74 1.39
C TYR A 54 -4.54 -1.59 2.38
N ILE A 55 -4.58 -0.37 1.89
CA ILE A 55 -4.33 0.83 2.69
C ILE A 55 -5.56 1.73 2.63
N PHE A 56 -5.98 2.24 3.77
CA PHE A 56 -7.18 3.05 3.85
C PHE A 56 -6.99 4.23 4.81
N THR A 57 -7.80 5.28 4.57
CA THR A 57 -7.80 6.48 5.41
C THR A 57 -9.12 6.69 6.13
N TYR A 58 -10.20 6.02 5.69
CA TYR A 58 -11.49 6.15 6.37
C TYR A 58 -11.39 5.63 7.80
N GLY A 59 -12.04 6.34 8.73
CA GLY A 59 -12.00 5.97 10.15
C GLY A 59 -10.66 6.27 10.83
N GLN A 60 -9.71 6.87 10.13
CA GLN A 60 -8.41 7.24 10.69
C GLN A 60 -8.34 8.75 10.91
N GLU A 61 -7.50 9.18 11.85
CA GLU A 61 -7.22 10.59 12.03
C GLU A 61 -6.44 11.16 10.85
N ILE A 62 -6.49 12.48 10.68
CA ILE A 62 -5.73 13.15 9.61
C ILE A 62 -4.24 12.82 9.74
N GLY A 63 -3.65 12.39 8.64
CA GLY A 63 -2.24 11.99 8.59
C GLY A 63 -1.97 10.57 9.07
N ARG A 64 -3.02 9.81 9.38
CA ARG A 64 -2.91 8.41 9.80
C ARG A 64 -3.53 7.49 8.77
N TYR A 65 -3.03 6.26 8.73
CA TYR A 65 -3.43 5.23 7.77
C TYR A 65 -3.76 3.93 8.46
N GLY A 66 -4.73 3.20 7.88
CA GLY A 66 -4.95 1.80 8.22
C GLY A 66 -4.27 0.92 7.17
N LEU A 67 -3.85 -0.26 7.56
CA LEU A 67 -3.15 -1.20 6.70
C LEU A 67 -3.64 -2.60 6.95
N HIS A 68 -3.94 -3.32 5.88
CA HIS A 68 -4.33 -4.73 5.94
C HIS A 68 -3.39 -5.48 4.99
N LEU A 69 -2.55 -6.35 5.55
CA LEU A 69 -1.58 -7.12 4.78
C LEU A 69 -2.11 -8.53 4.54
N GLU A 70 -2.05 -8.98 3.28
CA GLU A 70 -2.43 -10.34 2.90
C GLU A 70 -1.19 -11.09 2.40
N TYR A 71 -1.09 -12.36 2.76
CA TYR A 71 0.03 -13.22 2.42
C TYR A 71 -0.44 -14.38 1.55
N PRO A 72 0.37 -14.81 0.56
CA PRO A 72 0.00 -15.92 -0.32
C PRO A 72 0.06 -17.26 0.36
N GLY A 73 -0.74 -18.22 -0.13
CA GLY A 73 -0.63 -19.62 0.25
C GLY A 73 -1.16 -19.99 1.62
N ALA A 74 -1.77 -19.04 2.35
CA ALA A 74 -2.32 -19.34 3.66
C ALA A 74 -3.74 -19.88 3.52
N ASN A 75 -3.96 -21.12 3.97
CA ASN A 75 -5.30 -21.71 4.03
C ASN A 75 -6.03 -21.36 5.32
N ASP A 76 -5.30 -20.81 6.27
CA ASP A 76 -5.84 -20.35 7.54
C ASP A 76 -6.00 -18.83 7.46
N LEU A 77 -7.24 -18.37 7.45
CA LEU A 77 -7.55 -16.95 7.34
C LEU A 77 -6.99 -16.13 8.50
N SER A 78 -6.89 -16.71 9.68
CA SER A 78 -6.38 -15.97 10.83
C SER A 78 -4.86 -15.78 10.78
N ALA A 79 -4.15 -16.64 10.06
CA ALA A 79 -2.70 -16.56 9.91
C ALA A 79 -2.27 -15.78 8.66
N SER A 80 -3.20 -15.55 7.71
CA SER A 80 -2.88 -14.99 6.40
C SER A 80 -3.04 -13.48 6.30
N THR A 81 -3.56 -12.83 7.35
CA THR A 81 -3.81 -11.40 7.32
C THR A 81 -3.31 -10.72 8.59
N GLN A 82 -2.87 -9.49 8.44
CA GLN A 82 -2.48 -8.64 9.56
C GLN A 82 -3.10 -7.27 9.36
N MET A 83 -3.79 -6.76 10.38
CA MET A 83 -4.42 -5.44 10.33
C MET A 83 -3.79 -4.49 11.33
N LEU A 84 -3.45 -3.30 10.87
CA LEU A 84 -2.83 -2.25 11.67
C LEU A 84 -3.59 -0.94 11.44
N GLU A 85 -3.63 -0.09 12.45
CA GLU A 85 -4.34 1.19 12.36
C GLU A 85 -3.50 2.31 12.95
N SER A 86 -3.90 3.54 12.64
CA SER A 86 -3.28 4.77 13.17
C SER A 86 -1.79 4.87 12.87
N LEU A 87 -1.38 4.38 11.70
CA LEU A 87 0.02 4.42 11.26
C LEU A 87 0.35 5.79 10.67
N ASP A 88 1.50 6.37 11.04
CA ASP A 88 1.99 7.51 10.31
C ASP A 88 2.61 7.05 8.98
N LEU A 89 2.89 8.00 8.10
CA LEU A 89 3.38 7.67 6.75
C LEU A 89 4.72 6.93 6.78
N ASN A 90 5.64 7.37 7.62
CA ASN A 90 6.97 6.74 7.70
C ASN A 90 6.87 5.30 8.20
N HIS A 91 6.04 5.05 9.19
CA HIS A 91 5.83 3.70 9.72
C HIS A 91 5.18 2.81 8.66
N LEU A 92 4.18 3.34 7.97
CA LEU A 92 3.50 2.63 6.89
C LEU A 92 4.48 2.22 5.78
N ILE A 93 5.32 3.15 5.33
CA ILE A 93 6.31 2.87 4.29
C ILE A 93 7.28 1.78 4.73
N GLY A 94 7.72 1.82 5.99
CA GLY A 94 8.59 0.78 6.54
C GLY A 94 7.94 -0.61 6.54
N LEU A 95 6.65 -0.67 6.84
CA LEU A 95 5.89 -1.92 6.82
C LEU A 95 5.73 -2.46 5.39
N LEU A 96 5.49 -1.58 4.42
CA LEU A 96 5.42 -1.98 3.02
C LEU A 96 6.75 -2.50 2.51
N GLU A 97 7.85 -1.85 2.92
CA GLU A 97 9.19 -2.29 2.55
C GLU A 97 9.45 -3.72 3.02
N VAL A 98 9.07 -4.04 4.23
CA VAL A 98 9.22 -5.39 4.78
C VAL A 98 8.28 -6.39 4.11
N HIS A 99 7.00 -6.02 3.98
CA HIS A 99 5.98 -6.90 3.42
C HIS A 99 6.31 -7.35 1.99
N PHE A 100 6.74 -6.42 1.16
CA PHE A 100 7.07 -6.68 -0.25
C PHE A 100 8.55 -6.96 -0.49
N ASN A 101 9.37 -6.94 0.56
CA ASN A 101 10.82 -7.12 0.46
C ASN A 101 11.43 -6.14 -0.55
N LEU A 102 11.10 -4.87 -0.40
CA LEU A 102 11.55 -3.82 -1.30
C LEU A 102 12.91 -3.28 -0.91
N GLU A 103 13.65 -2.77 -1.90
CA GLU A 103 14.88 -2.04 -1.66
C GLU A 103 14.68 -0.60 -2.08
N PRO A 104 15.09 0.39 -1.24
CA PRO A 104 15.03 1.78 -1.64
C PRO A 104 15.88 2.04 -2.87
N ARG A 105 15.42 2.92 -3.74
CA ARG A 105 16.20 3.33 -4.90
C ARG A 105 17.49 3.98 -4.45
N PRO A 106 18.62 3.69 -5.11
CA PRO A 106 19.85 4.40 -4.78
C PRO A 106 19.70 5.88 -5.08
N CYS A 107 20.20 6.71 -4.17
CA CYS A 107 20.28 8.16 -4.37
C CYS A 107 21.39 8.38 -5.38
N GLY A 108 21.00 8.69 -6.61
CA GLY A 108 21.98 8.82 -7.65
C GLY A 108 22.25 10.23 -8.03
#